data_cae8b22042417a3fb0c1642a02c6bd8a
#
_entry.id   cae8b22042417a3fb0c1642a02c6bd8a
#
_cell.length_a   1.000
_cell.length_b   1.000
_cell.length_c   1.000
_cell.angle_alpha   90.00
_cell.angle_beta   90.00
_cell.angle_gamma   90.00
#
_symmetry.space_group_name_H-M   'P 1'
#
loop_
_entity.id
_entity.type
_entity.pdbx_description
1 polymer ?
#
loop_
_entity_poly.entity_id
_entity_poly.type
_entity_poly.pdbx_seq_one_letter_code
_entity_poly.pdbx_strand_id
1 'polypeptide(L)'
;MAPEIQEGQEPVGYSRILIATDGSECSALAGRHAIYLAEGLAAELFVLYVVNVARAFHTGIHYGEAVAELERFGKEATARIREMAEKRGVRCEERVVSGRPHDAIITVSEEIEADLVVVGSTGMRSVERVLIGSESEKVLYHCKRPVLLIRDT
;
A
#
# COMPACT_ATOMS: atom_id res chain seq x y z
N MET A 1 -31.67 12.22 -10.30
CA MET A 1 -31.18 13.59 -10.55
C MET A 1 -29.67 13.57 -10.34
N ALA A 2 -28.90 13.88 -11.35
CA ALA A 2 -27.45 13.98 -11.20
C ALA A 2 -27.13 15.16 -10.27
N PRO A 3 -26.15 15.02 -9.35
CA PRO A 3 -25.73 16.15 -8.54
C PRO A 3 -25.20 17.26 -9.45
N GLU A 4 -25.66 18.47 -9.23
CA GLU A 4 -25.12 19.64 -9.91
C GLU A 4 -23.65 19.82 -9.50
N ILE A 5 -22.76 19.80 -10.46
CA ILE A 5 -21.37 20.20 -10.24
C ILE A 5 -21.43 21.73 -10.03
N GLN A 6 -21.10 22.17 -8.82
CA GLN A 6 -21.05 23.59 -8.52
C GLN A 6 -19.94 24.25 -9.36
N GLU A 7 -20.31 25.26 -10.13
CA GLU A 7 -19.33 26.07 -10.86
C GLU A 7 -18.31 26.66 -9.88
N GLY A 8 -17.02 26.42 -10.11
CA GLY A 8 -15.92 26.92 -9.29
C GLY A 8 -15.24 25.91 -8.39
N GLN A 9 -15.64 24.62 -8.41
CA GLN A 9 -14.88 23.57 -7.75
C GLN A 9 -13.73 23.13 -8.65
N GLU A 10 -12.51 23.23 -8.12
CA GLU A 10 -11.31 22.72 -8.79
C GLU A 10 -11.33 21.17 -8.81
N PRO A 11 -10.82 20.56 -9.88
CA PRO A 11 -10.62 19.11 -9.90
C PRO A 11 -9.77 18.66 -8.73
N VAL A 12 -10.06 17.46 -8.19
CA VAL A 12 -9.21 16.86 -7.17
C VAL A 12 -7.86 16.48 -7.76
N GLY A 13 -6.81 16.56 -6.96
CA GLY A 13 -5.46 16.19 -7.34
C GLY A 13 -4.88 15.18 -6.38
N TYR A 14 -3.85 14.47 -6.82
CA TYR A 14 -3.10 13.54 -5.99
C TYR A 14 -1.67 14.03 -5.83
N SER A 15 -1.33 14.50 -4.63
CA SER A 15 0.02 14.97 -4.28
C SER A 15 0.78 13.97 -3.41
N ARG A 16 0.05 13.13 -2.67
CA ARG A 16 0.62 12.08 -1.79
C ARG A 16 -0.08 10.76 -2.06
N ILE A 17 0.68 9.80 -2.53
CA ILE A 17 0.20 8.46 -2.87
C ILE A 17 0.84 7.45 -1.91
N LEU A 18 0.01 6.66 -1.23
CA LEU A 18 0.44 5.55 -0.38
C LEU A 18 0.29 4.24 -1.13
N ILE A 19 1.36 3.47 -1.24
CA ILE A 19 1.35 2.09 -1.71
C ILE A 19 1.66 1.15 -0.55
N ALA A 20 0.80 0.18 -0.30
CA ALA A 20 1.06 -0.88 0.66
C ALA A 20 1.57 -2.12 -0.06
N THR A 21 2.70 -2.63 0.36
CA THR A 21 3.31 -3.86 -0.17
C THR A 21 3.40 -4.93 0.92
N ASP A 22 3.14 -6.16 0.56
CA ASP A 22 3.41 -7.34 1.39
C ASP A 22 4.57 -8.18 0.84
N GLY A 23 5.26 -7.67 -0.17
CA GLY A 23 6.35 -8.36 -0.87
C GLY A 23 5.90 -9.33 -1.96
N SER A 24 4.58 -9.49 -2.18
CA SER A 24 4.04 -10.32 -3.25
C SER A 24 4.22 -9.70 -4.64
N GLU A 25 4.09 -10.52 -5.69
CA GLU A 25 4.12 -10.04 -7.07
C GLU A 25 2.96 -9.10 -7.38
N CYS A 26 1.77 -9.37 -6.82
CA CYS A 26 0.62 -8.49 -6.98
C CYS A 26 0.85 -7.11 -6.37
N SER A 27 1.44 -7.04 -5.17
CA SER A 27 1.81 -5.76 -4.55
C SER A 27 2.96 -5.06 -5.27
N ALA A 28 3.87 -5.80 -5.88
CA ALA A 28 4.92 -5.22 -6.72
C ALA A 28 4.32 -4.60 -8.00
N LEU A 29 3.33 -5.25 -8.60
CA LEU A 29 2.58 -4.68 -9.72
C LEU A 29 1.83 -3.42 -9.29
N ALA A 30 1.19 -3.43 -8.12
CA ALA A 30 0.55 -2.26 -7.55
C ALA A 30 1.56 -1.11 -7.35
N GLY A 31 2.78 -1.42 -6.90
CA GLY A 31 3.88 -0.46 -6.79
C GLY A 31 4.24 0.19 -8.13
N ARG A 32 4.28 -0.59 -9.21
CA ARG A 32 4.54 -0.05 -10.56
C ARG A 32 3.45 0.92 -11.01
N HIS A 33 2.18 0.62 -10.74
CA HIS A 33 1.08 1.54 -11.01
C HIS A 33 1.20 2.83 -10.17
N ALA A 34 1.51 2.69 -8.89
CA ALA A 34 1.70 3.84 -8.00
C ALA A 34 2.84 4.74 -8.46
N ILE A 35 3.97 4.17 -8.89
CA ILE A 35 5.11 4.92 -9.43
C ILE A 35 4.72 5.66 -10.72
N TYR A 36 4.02 4.99 -11.63
CA TYR A 36 3.55 5.60 -12.87
C TYR A 36 2.64 6.81 -12.60
N LEU A 37 1.72 6.67 -11.67
CA LEU A 37 0.84 7.77 -11.27
C LEU A 37 1.61 8.91 -10.60
N ALA A 38 2.50 8.59 -9.67
CA ALA A 38 3.31 9.59 -8.96
C ALA A 38 4.21 10.37 -9.93
N GLU A 39 4.82 9.70 -10.90
CA GLU A 39 5.63 10.34 -11.95
C GLU A 39 4.78 11.30 -12.79
N GLY A 40 3.63 10.85 -13.28
CA GLY A 40 2.76 11.64 -14.14
C GLY A 40 2.09 12.82 -13.44
N LEU A 41 1.84 12.70 -12.14
CA LEU A 41 1.16 13.70 -11.33
C LEU A 41 2.11 14.57 -10.51
N ALA A 42 3.42 14.33 -10.59
CA ALA A 42 4.43 14.94 -9.73
C ALA A 42 4.12 14.77 -8.23
N ALA A 43 3.60 13.62 -7.86
CA ALA A 43 3.24 13.27 -6.49
C ALA A 43 4.40 12.64 -5.74
N GLU A 44 4.40 12.80 -4.41
CA GLU A 44 5.28 12.08 -3.51
C GLU A 44 4.70 10.68 -3.24
N LEU A 45 5.56 9.68 -3.26
CA LEU A 45 5.18 8.29 -3.01
C LEU A 45 5.62 7.87 -1.61
N PHE A 46 4.73 7.22 -0.89
CA PHE A 46 5.00 6.57 0.39
C PHE A 46 4.81 5.08 0.21
N VAL A 47 5.82 4.28 0.51
CA VAL A 47 5.73 2.83 0.46
C VAL A 47 5.70 2.27 1.87
N LEU A 48 4.67 1.48 2.16
CA LEU A 48 4.40 0.92 3.48
C LEU A 48 4.48 -0.61 3.44
N TYR A 49 5.21 -1.17 4.39
CA TYR A 49 5.13 -2.58 4.77
C TYR A 49 4.65 -2.70 6.21
N VAL A 50 3.68 -3.58 6.45
CA VAL A 50 3.16 -3.84 7.79
C VAL A 50 3.65 -5.19 8.29
N VAL A 51 4.42 -5.18 9.37
CA VAL A 51 4.80 -6.39 10.09
C VAL A 51 3.56 -6.92 10.82
N ASN A 52 2.99 -8.00 10.31
CA ASN A 52 1.81 -8.61 10.89
C ASN A 52 2.19 -9.43 12.13
N VAL A 53 2.09 -8.79 13.29
CA VAL A 53 2.48 -9.38 14.58
C VAL A 53 1.65 -10.60 14.96
N ALA A 54 0.37 -10.63 14.58
CA ALA A 54 -0.48 -11.79 14.81
C ALA A 54 0.03 -13.03 14.07
N ARG A 55 0.58 -12.84 12.87
CA ARG A 55 1.20 -13.90 12.07
C ARG A 55 2.48 -14.42 12.71
N ALA A 56 3.28 -13.55 13.35
CA ALA A 56 4.51 -13.93 14.02
C ALA A 56 4.27 -14.95 15.16
N PHE A 57 3.15 -14.87 15.84
CA PHE A 57 2.76 -15.83 16.90
C PHE A 57 2.57 -17.27 16.40
N HIS A 58 2.24 -17.48 15.13
CA HIS A 58 1.88 -18.78 14.57
C HIS A 58 3.05 -19.49 13.87
N THR A 59 4.26 -18.92 13.89
CA THR A 59 5.39 -19.47 13.15
C THR A 59 6.14 -20.58 13.86
N GLY A 60 5.90 -20.82 15.18
CA GLY A 60 6.64 -21.78 15.99
C GLY A 60 8.09 -21.37 16.30
N ILE A 61 8.54 -20.22 15.86
CA ILE A 61 9.82 -19.59 16.14
C ILE A 61 9.66 -18.65 17.35
N HIS A 62 10.75 -18.31 18.04
CA HIS A 62 10.69 -17.26 19.05
C HIS A 62 10.13 -15.97 18.45
N TYR A 63 9.12 -15.41 19.11
CA TYR A 63 8.40 -14.23 18.64
C TYR A 63 9.31 -13.07 18.19
N GLY A 64 10.34 -12.75 19.01
CA GLY A 64 11.28 -11.69 18.69
C GLY A 64 12.08 -11.93 17.42
N GLU A 65 12.47 -13.18 17.16
CA GLU A 65 13.19 -13.57 15.93
C GLU A 65 12.27 -13.50 14.71
N ALA A 66 11.03 -13.96 14.86
CA ALA A 66 10.02 -13.87 13.79
C ALA A 66 9.71 -12.44 13.40
N VAL A 67 9.55 -11.54 14.38
CA VAL A 67 9.34 -10.10 14.13
C VAL A 67 10.55 -9.50 13.44
N ALA A 68 11.77 -9.77 13.89
CA ALA A 68 12.99 -9.24 13.28
C ALA A 68 13.16 -9.71 11.82
N GLU A 69 12.79 -10.94 11.52
CA GLU A 69 12.82 -11.48 10.16
C GLU A 69 11.78 -10.79 9.26
N LEU A 70 10.56 -10.59 9.76
CA LEU A 70 9.51 -9.86 9.03
C LEU A 70 9.89 -8.40 8.79
N GLU A 71 10.52 -7.73 9.75
CA GLU A 71 11.04 -6.38 9.58
C GLU A 71 12.10 -6.30 8.50
N ARG A 72 13.03 -7.24 8.48
CA ARG A 72 14.07 -7.33 7.43
C ARG A 72 13.46 -7.54 6.07
N PHE A 73 12.52 -8.47 5.95
CA PHE A 73 11.78 -8.72 4.72
C PHE A 73 11.03 -7.46 4.26
N GLY A 74 10.39 -6.77 5.20
CA GLY A 74 9.68 -5.52 4.92
C GLY A 74 10.57 -4.41 4.39
N LYS A 75 11.75 -4.24 4.97
CA LYS A 75 12.75 -3.28 4.50
C LYS A 75 13.24 -3.60 3.08
N GLU A 76 13.43 -4.86 2.76
CA GLU A 76 13.80 -5.28 1.40
C GLU A 76 12.66 -5.04 0.40
N ALA A 77 11.41 -5.32 0.81
CA ALA A 77 10.24 -5.12 -0.03
C ALA A 77 10.00 -3.62 -0.34
N THR A 78 10.10 -2.76 0.68
CA THR A 78 9.95 -1.32 0.50
C THR A 78 11.10 -0.71 -0.30
N ALA A 79 12.34 -1.14 -0.04
CA ALA A 79 13.53 -0.69 -0.77
C ALA A 79 13.42 -0.97 -2.26
N ARG A 80 12.89 -2.13 -2.64
CA ARG A 80 12.70 -2.49 -4.05
C ARG A 80 11.79 -1.49 -4.78
N ILE A 81 10.69 -1.10 -4.16
CA ILE A 81 9.76 -0.11 -4.72
C ILE A 81 10.40 1.28 -4.74
N ARG A 82 11.07 1.67 -3.65
CA ARG A 82 11.79 2.95 -3.59
C ARG A 82 12.83 3.08 -4.70
N GLU A 83 13.63 2.05 -4.92
CA GLU A 83 14.66 2.06 -5.98
C GLU A 83 14.05 2.22 -7.38
N MET A 84 12.93 1.54 -7.65
CA MET A 84 12.21 1.74 -8.91
C MET A 84 11.67 3.17 -9.05
N ALA A 85 11.14 3.74 -7.96
CA ALA A 85 10.62 5.10 -7.94
C ALA A 85 11.72 6.14 -8.20
N GLU A 86 12.86 6.00 -7.54
CA GLU A 86 14.01 6.90 -7.68
C GLU A 86 14.56 6.91 -9.11
N LYS A 87 14.61 5.74 -9.77
CA LYS A 87 15.00 5.64 -11.19
C LYS A 87 14.06 6.41 -12.13
N ARG A 88 12.85 6.67 -11.71
CA ARG A 88 11.85 7.46 -12.45
C ARG A 88 11.77 8.91 -11.97
N GLY A 89 12.66 9.32 -11.07
CA GLY A 89 12.65 10.67 -10.52
C GLY A 89 11.51 10.94 -9.54
N VAL A 90 10.89 9.88 -9.01
CA VAL A 90 9.79 9.97 -8.02
C VAL A 90 10.38 9.97 -6.62
N ARG A 91 10.02 10.99 -5.84
CA ARG A 91 10.38 11.05 -4.43
C ARG A 91 9.60 9.99 -3.64
N CYS A 92 10.31 9.12 -2.93
CA CYS A 92 9.71 8.00 -2.21
C CYS A 92 10.22 7.91 -0.78
N GLU A 93 9.30 7.87 0.17
CA GLU A 93 9.55 7.61 1.58
C GLU A 93 9.13 6.18 1.93
N GLU A 94 10.00 5.46 2.65
CA GLU A 94 9.72 4.10 3.12
C GLU A 94 9.19 4.12 4.55
N ARG A 95 8.21 3.26 4.84
CA ARG A 95 7.72 3.00 6.20
C ARG A 95 7.54 1.51 6.44
N VAL A 96 8.07 1.04 7.57
CA VAL A 96 7.84 -0.31 8.08
C VAL A 96 7.25 -0.16 9.48
N VAL A 97 6.03 -0.62 9.65
CA VAL A 97 5.30 -0.51 10.92
C VAL A 97 4.77 -1.88 11.33
N SER A 98 4.50 -2.06 12.62
CA SER A 98 3.91 -3.29 13.15
C SER A 98 2.42 -3.10 13.41
N GLY A 99 1.64 -4.15 13.20
CA GLY A 99 0.21 -4.13 13.48
C GLY A 99 -0.60 -5.09 12.60
N ARG A 100 -1.88 -4.84 12.53
CA ARG A 100 -2.77 -5.50 11.57
C ARG A 100 -2.70 -4.72 10.25
N PRO A 101 -2.50 -5.39 9.10
CA PRO A 101 -2.24 -4.71 7.84
C PRO A 101 -3.27 -3.64 7.47
N HIS A 102 -4.56 -3.96 7.48
CA HIS A 102 -5.58 -2.99 7.10
C HIS A 102 -5.67 -1.79 8.07
N ASP A 103 -5.55 -2.02 9.38
CA ASP A 103 -5.57 -0.94 10.37
C ASP A 103 -4.36 -0.01 10.19
N ALA A 104 -3.18 -0.56 10.00
CA ALA A 104 -1.95 0.20 9.81
C ALA A 104 -1.99 1.01 8.49
N ILE A 105 -2.49 0.42 7.41
CA ILE A 105 -2.64 1.12 6.12
C ILE A 105 -3.56 2.34 6.28
N ILE A 106 -4.70 2.16 6.94
CA ILE A 106 -5.66 3.24 7.18
C ILE A 106 -5.04 4.32 8.06
N THR A 107 -4.41 3.94 9.17
CA THR A 107 -3.75 4.88 10.09
C THR A 107 -2.68 5.69 9.38
N VAL A 108 -1.77 5.03 8.65
CA VAL A 108 -0.70 5.73 7.92
C VAL A 108 -1.28 6.63 6.83
N SER A 109 -2.34 6.21 6.13
CA SER A 109 -2.99 7.03 5.11
C SER A 109 -3.53 8.34 5.69
N GLU A 110 -4.01 8.31 6.92
CA GLU A 110 -4.48 9.50 7.63
C GLU A 110 -3.31 10.37 8.13
N GLU A 111 -2.28 9.76 8.70
CA GLU A 111 -1.09 10.46 9.21
C GLU A 111 -0.37 11.26 8.13
N ILE A 112 -0.19 10.68 6.96
CA ILE A 112 0.48 11.34 5.83
C ILE A 112 -0.47 12.21 5.00
N GLU A 113 -1.74 12.21 5.33
CA GLU A 113 -2.79 12.87 4.53
C GLU A 113 -2.76 12.41 3.07
N ALA A 114 -2.75 11.09 2.86
CA ALA A 114 -2.71 10.52 1.53
C ALA A 114 -3.94 10.93 0.71
N ASP A 115 -3.73 11.26 -0.55
CA ASP A 115 -4.80 11.55 -1.51
C ASP A 115 -5.30 10.30 -2.21
N LEU A 116 -4.44 9.28 -2.28
CA LEU A 116 -4.72 7.99 -2.91
C LEU A 116 -3.98 6.88 -2.17
N VAL A 117 -4.66 5.77 -1.94
CA VAL A 117 -4.07 4.52 -1.43
C VAL A 117 -4.10 3.48 -2.54
N VAL A 118 -2.97 2.84 -2.81
CA VAL A 118 -2.84 1.79 -3.83
C VAL A 118 -2.55 0.46 -3.16
N VAL A 119 -3.32 -0.56 -3.48
CA VAL A 119 -3.16 -1.92 -2.93
C VAL A 119 -3.31 -2.96 -4.04
N GLY A 120 -2.63 -4.09 -3.88
CA GLY A 120 -2.89 -5.27 -4.70
C GLY A 120 -4.17 -5.98 -4.25
N SER A 121 -4.82 -6.65 -5.16
CA SER A 121 -6.07 -7.39 -4.86
C SER A 121 -5.83 -8.66 -4.03
N THR A 122 -4.62 -9.24 -4.13
CA THR A 122 -4.23 -10.48 -3.45
C THR A 122 -2.86 -10.35 -2.80
N GLY A 123 -2.64 -11.07 -1.72
CA GLY A 123 -1.37 -11.12 -1.04
C GLY A 123 -0.60 -12.42 -1.32
N MET A 124 0.52 -12.62 -0.61
CA MET A 124 1.41 -13.77 -0.77
C MET A 124 0.76 -15.14 -0.56
N ARG A 125 -0.32 -15.20 0.22
CA ARG A 125 -1.02 -16.45 0.57
C ARG A 125 -2.26 -16.75 -0.26
N SER A 126 -2.62 -15.88 -1.18
CA SER A 126 -3.80 -16.11 -2.00
C SER A 126 -3.52 -17.15 -3.08
N VAL A 127 -4.29 -18.22 -3.06
CA VAL A 127 -4.26 -19.29 -4.06
C VAL A 127 -5.21 -18.98 -5.22
N GLU A 128 -6.23 -18.17 -4.95
CA GLU A 128 -7.25 -17.78 -5.92
C GLU A 128 -7.08 -16.32 -6.34
N ARG A 129 -6.64 -16.10 -7.58
CA ARG A 129 -6.38 -14.78 -8.15
C ARG A 129 -7.64 -13.98 -8.52
N VAL A 130 -8.79 -14.62 -8.47
CA VAL A 130 -10.07 -14.02 -8.89
C VAL A 130 -10.75 -13.24 -7.76
N LEU A 131 -10.44 -13.57 -6.50
CA LEU A 131 -11.03 -12.96 -5.32
C LEU A 131 -10.14 -11.86 -4.75
N ILE A 132 -10.78 -10.88 -4.12
CA ILE A 132 -10.08 -9.84 -3.36
C ILE A 132 -9.64 -10.43 -2.03
N GLY A 133 -8.38 -10.25 -1.64
CA GLY A 133 -7.86 -10.68 -0.35
C GLY A 133 -8.55 -9.96 0.82
N SER A 134 -8.63 -10.63 1.98
CA SER A 134 -9.34 -10.12 3.15
C SER A 134 -8.81 -8.78 3.65
N GLU A 135 -7.50 -8.55 3.62
CA GLU A 135 -6.90 -7.28 4.04
C GLU A 135 -7.22 -6.16 3.06
N SER A 136 -7.11 -6.42 1.76
CA SER A 136 -7.45 -5.45 0.71
C SER A 136 -8.94 -5.09 0.74
N GLU A 137 -9.81 -6.07 0.98
CA GLU A 137 -11.25 -5.86 1.16
C GLU A 137 -11.54 -4.94 2.34
N LYS A 138 -10.90 -5.15 3.49
CA LYS A 138 -11.06 -4.29 4.66
C LYS A 138 -10.56 -2.87 4.42
N VAL A 139 -9.46 -2.71 3.68
CA VAL A 139 -8.99 -1.38 3.28
C VAL A 139 -10.04 -0.68 2.41
N LEU A 140 -10.62 -1.37 1.43
CA LEU A 140 -11.68 -0.81 0.59
C LEU A 140 -12.91 -0.37 1.40
N TYR A 141 -13.30 -1.14 2.40
CA TYR A 141 -14.47 -0.81 3.23
C TYR A 141 -14.24 0.33 4.22
N HIS A 142 -13.06 0.41 4.81
CA HIS A 142 -12.83 1.27 5.97
C HIS A 142 -11.95 2.49 5.69
N CYS A 143 -11.20 2.49 4.60
CA CYS A 143 -10.35 3.63 4.24
C CYS A 143 -11.22 4.77 3.72
N LYS A 144 -11.00 5.98 4.28
CA LYS A 144 -11.69 7.20 3.86
C LYS A 144 -11.06 7.86 2.63
N ARG A 145 -9.86 7.43 2.26
CA ARG A 145 -9.15 7.93 1.08
C ARG A 145 -9.58 7.14 -0.14
N PRO A 146 -9.51 7.71 -1.35
CA PRO A 146 -9.64 6.93 -2.57
C PRO A 146 -8.69 5.75 -2.57
N VAL A 147 -9.15 4.58 -3.00
CA VAL A 147 -8.36 3.35 -3.06
C VAL A 147 -8.33 2.84 -4.50
N LEU A 148 -7.13 2.65 -5.02
CA LEU A 148 -6.90 1.99 -6.29
C LEU A 148 -6.49 0.54 -6.02
N LEU A 149 -7.33 -0.38 -6.45
CA LEU A 149 -7.10 -1.82 -6.34
C LEU A 149 -6.50 -2.35 -7.64
N ILE A 150 -5.30 -2.90 -7.56
CA ILE A 150 -4.61 -3.49 -8.72
C ILE A 150 -4.81 -5.00 -8.72
N ARG A 151 -5.33 -5.51 -9.80
CA ARG A 151 -5.54 -6.94 -10.01
C ARG A 151 -4.37 -7.55 -10.77
N ASP A 152 -3.91 -8.69 -10.28
CA ASP A 152 -2.97 -9.56 -10.98
C ASP A 152 -3.80 -10.63 -11.73
N THR A 153 -4.01 -10.37 -12.98
CA THR A 153 -4.76 -11.28 -13.87
C THR A 153 -3.86 -12.10 -14.75
#